data_bba6cec96a7944865fbcde27efd516ac
#
_entry.id   bba6cec96a7944865fbcde27efd516ac
#
_cell.length_a   1.000
_cell.length_b   1.000
_cell.length_c   1.000
_cell.angle_alpha   90.00
_cell.angle_beta   90.00
_cell.angle_gamma   90.00
#
_symmetry.space_group_name_H-M   'P 1'
#
loop_
_entity.id
_entity.type
_entity.pdbx_description
1 polymer ?
#
loop_
_entity_poly.entity_id
_entity_poly.type
_entity_poly.pdbx_seq_one_letter_code
_entity_poly.pdbx_strand_id
1 'polypeptide(L)'
;MTAMSTLNPILAGSAQSVEAYQQVIEQTSQAVVQWLKQPEMYQGKSVDELRERISLEFNEQGLGNQAAIDRAIEYFLKDSLSVHHPQCVAHLHCPSLVISQAAEALINATNQSMDSWDQSPSATIIEMKLIEWLRARVGFPAGDAGVFTSGGTQSNLMGLMLARDAFFARQGHSIQQDGLPGDIRKYKVLCSENAHFSVQKNMALMGLGYRSVTLVKTDEFARMDVSDLQAKIAQAQANGEQIMAIVATAGTTDAGAIDPLRDIAGIAAEHQIWLHVDAAWGGALLLSEQYRDYLDGLELVDSVTLDFHKQFFQTISCGAFLLKDARHYELMRYQAAYLNSEFDEEHGVPNLVSKSLQTTRRFDALKLWMGLEALGQKQYAAIIDHGVTMAKNVAEYVKSQPTLELVMQPQLASVLFRSRPAQMAGSDAAAIALLNQRVGDALLASGRANVGVTEHNGVTCLKLTLLNPVVTLDDVKVLLNLVERTAQELLAQ
;
A
#
# COMPACT_ATOMS: atom_id res chain seq x y z
N MET A 1 48.71 6.98 10.96
CA MET A 1 47.67 6.12 10.35
C MET A 1 47.25 6.75 9.07
N THR A 2 47.53 6.10 7.94
CA THR A 2 47.28 6.64 6.61
C THR A 2 45.79 6.68 6.31
N ALA A 3 45.32 7.65 5.51
CA ALA A 3 43.92 7.84 5.09
C ALA A 3 43.19 6.58 4.56
N MET A 4 43.95 5.51 4.22
CA MET A 4 43.42 4.23 3.74
C MET A 4 42.76 3.39 4.85
N SER A 5 43.12 3.53 6.14
CA SER A 5 42.49 2.73 7.23
C SER A 5 41.07 3.19 7.56
N THR A 6 40.68 4.38 7.12
CA THR A 6 39.34 4.93 7.32
C THR A 6 38.33 4.52 6.24
N LEU A 7 38.75 3.84 5.16
CA LEU A 7 37.90 3.45 4.01
C LEU A 7 37.35 2.02 4.10
N ASN A 8 37.76 1.23 5.12
CA ASN A 8 37.29 -0.14 5.30
C ASN A 8 35.78 -0.32 5.55
N PRO A 9 35.06 0.67 6.12
CA PRO A 9 33.60 0.55 6.29
C PRO A 9 32.81 0.74 5.01
N ILE A 10 33.47 1.16 3.89
CA ILE A 10 32.80 1.37 2.60
C ILE A 10 32.87 0.08 1.77
N LEU A 11 31.74 -0.33 1.18
CA LEU A 11 31.70 -1.51 0.28
C LEU A 11 32.37 -1.17 -1.06
N ALA A 12 33.68 -1.20 -1.08
CA ALA A 12 34.54 -0.77 -2.19
C ALA A 12 35.19 -1.92 -2.96
N GLY A 13 34.81 -3.18 -2.71
CA GLY A 13 35.37 -4.36 -3.39
C GLY A 13 36.79 -4.75 -2.95
N SER A 14 37.40 -4.08 -1.95
CA SER A 14 38.65 -4.52 -1.36
C SER A 14 38.43 -5.79 -0.53
N ALA A 15 39.48 -6.62 -0.34
CA ALA A 15 39.39 -7.83 0.45
C ALA A 15 38.84 -7.57 1.87
N GLN A 16 39.29 -6.47 2.50
CA GLN A 16 38.83 -6.09 3.85
C GLN A 16 37.35 -5.66 3.83
N SER A 17 36.86 -4.91 2.80
CA SER A 17 35.47 -4.52 2.74
C SER A 17 34.53 -5.70 2.45
N VAL A 18 35.00 -6.69 1.67
CA VAL A 18 34.27 -7.94 1.42
C VAL A 18 34.16 -8.77 2.70
N GLU A 19 35.23 -8.92 3.46
CA GLU A 19 35.20 -9.61 4.74
C GLU A 19 34.28 -8.90 5.75
N ALA A 20 34.40 -7.59 5.88
CA ALA A 20 33.50 -6.79 6.73
C ALA A 20 32.04 -6.93 6.33
N TYR A 21 31.72 -6.93 5.04
CA TYR A 21 30.36 -7.18 4.53
C TYR A 21 29.85 -8.55 4.96
N GLN A 22 30.64 -9.61 4.76
CA GLN A 22 30.26 -10.97 5.18
C GLN A 22 29.95 -11.05 6.68
N GLN A 23 30.80 -10.46 7.51
CA GLN A 23 30.61 -10.45 8.96
C GLN A 23 29.33 -9.72 9.40
N VAL A 24 29.05 -8.52 8.87
CA VAL A 24 27.85 -7.76 9.25
C VAL A 24 26.57 -8.43 8.77
N ILE A 25 26.56 -9.04 7.58
CA ILE A 25 25.39 -9.76 7.06
C ILE A 25 25.13 -11.03 7.85
N GLU A 26 26.17 -11.80 8.17
CA GLU A 26 26.04 -13.01 8.98
C GLU A 26 25.47 -12.69 10.36
N GLN A 27 26.03 -11.71 11.06
CA GLN A 27 25.56 -11.28 12.38
C GLN A 27 24.12 -10.80 12.36
N THR A 28 23.77 -9.95 11.38
CA THR A 28 22.41 -9.43 11.24
C THR A 28 21.42 -10.56 10.94
N SER A 29 21.78 -11.48 10.04
CA SER A 29 20.96 -12.64 9.71
C SER A 29 20.70 -13.54 10.91
N GLN A 30 21.73 -13.82 11.71
CA GLN A 30 21.60 -14.59 12.96
C GLN A 30 20.64 -13.91 13.94
N ALA A 31 20.74 -12.60 14.12
CA ALA A 31 19.86 -11.84 14.99
C ALA A 31 18.39 -11.90 14.52
N VAL A 32 18.14 -11.72 13.21
CA VAL A 32 16.80 -11.84 12.62
C VAL A 32 16.24 -13.25 12.80
N VAL A 33 17.05 -14.30 12.58
CA VAL A 33 16.60 -15.70 12.79
C VAL A 33 16.21 -15.96 14.25
N GLN A 34 16.91 -15.37 15.21
CA GLN A 34 16.55 -15.49 16.63
C GLN A 34 15.25 -14.74 16.93
N TRP A 35 15.08 -13.53 16.39
CA TRP A 35 13.86 -12.76 16.55
C TRP A 35 12.64 -13.45 15.93
N LEU A 36 12.77 -14.05 14.75
CA LEU A 36 11.69 -14.80 14.09
C LEU A 36 11.20 -16.03 14.89
N LYS A 37 12.00 -16.51 15.83
CA LYS A 37 11.64 -17.65 16.71
C LYS A 37 10.98 -17.22 18.01
N GLN A 38 10.87 -15.93 18.29
CA GLN A 38 10.22 -15.44 19.51
C GLN A 38 8.73 -15.71 19.46
N PRO A 39 8.12 -16.17 20.57
CA PRO A 39 6.70 -16.48 20.62
C PRO A 39 5.81 -15.27 20.81
N GLU A 40 6.35 -14.13 21.20
CA GLU A 40 5.58 -12.91 21.47
C GLU A 40 5.34 -12.11 20.20
N MET A 41 4.12 -11.61 20.04
CA MET A 41 3.78 -10.70 18.95
C MET A 41 4.45 -9.33 19.14
N TYR A 42 4.39 -8.81 20.37
CA TYR A 42 4.93 -7.52 20.76
C TYR A 42 5.20 -7.48 22.27
N GLN A 43 6.18 -6.72 22.72
CA GLN A 43 6.53 -6.62 24.14
C GLN A 43 5.56 -5.74 24.97
N GLY A 44 4.57 -5.12 24.33
CA GLY A 44 3.59 -4.27 25.01
C GLY A 44 4.17 -2.96 25.59
N LYS A 45 5.31 -2.51 25.09
CA LYS A 45 5.95 -1.29 25.58
C LYS A 45 5.12 -0.04 25.26
N SER A 46 4.94 0.80 26.30
CA SER A 46 4.33 2.12 26.14
C SER A 46 5.28 3.10 25.43
N VAL A 47 4.69 4.21 24.96
CA VAL A 47 5.48 5.29 24.33
C VAL A 47 6.54 5.86 25.28
N ASP A 48 6.21 6.00 26.56
CA ASP A 48 7.15 6.58 27.55
C ASP A 48 8.28 5.60 27.89
N GLU A 49 7.98 4.30 28.07
CA GLU A 49 9.02 3.28 28.24
C GLU A 49 9.99 3.23 27.06
N LEU A 50 9.49 3.34 25.82
CA LEU A 50 10.35 3.37 24.63
C LEU A 50 11.19 4.66 24.56
N ARG A 51 10.62 5.81 24.92
CA ARG A 51 11.34 7.09 24.97
C ARG A 51 12.46 7.10 26.01
N GLU A 52 12.24 6.53 27.19
CA GLU A 52 13.24 6.41 28.22
C GLU A 52 14.36 5.44 27.85
N ARG A 53 14.00 4.35 27.18
CA ARG A 53 14.96 3.29 26.80
C ARG A 53 15.82 3.66 25.60
N ILE A 54 15.25 4.29 24.56
CA ILE A 54 15.95 4.60 23.32
C ILE A 54 16.70 5.93 23.49
N SER A 55 18.00 5.84 23.73
CA SER A 55 18.91 6.99 23.77
C SER A 55 19.86 6.96 22.57
N LEU A 56 19.73 7.95 21.68
CA LEU A 56 20.58 8.09 20.50
C LEU A 56 21.66 9.15 20.78
N GLU A 57 22.87 8.68 21.09
CA GLU A 57 24.06 9.52 21.26
C GLU A 57 25.01 9.28 20.08
N PHE A 58 25.43 10.35 19.43
CA PHE A 58 26.37 10.31 18.31
C PHE A 58 27.74 10.81 18.80
N ASN A 59 28.62 9.88 19.10
CA ASN A 59 29.95 10.18 19.60
C ASN A 59 30.90 10.57 18.45
N GLU A 60 31.91 11.37 18.74
CA GLU A 60 32.97 11.72 17.77
C GLU A 60 33.71 10.49 17.23
N GLN A 61 33.89 9.46 18.07
CA GLN A 61 34.44 8.18 17.67
C GLN A 61 33.33 7.14 17.53
N GLY A 62 33.23 6.51 16.33
CA GLY A 62 32.26 5.45 16.08
C GLY A 62 32.48 4.22 16.96
N LEU A 63 31.41 3.48 17.22
CA LEU A 63 31.41 2.27 18.05
C LEU A 63 31.94 1.03 17.29
N GLY A 64 32.05 1.10 15.95
CA GLY A 64 32.34 -0.03 15.09
C GLY A 64 31.08 -0.85 14.75
N ASN A 65 31.19 -1.71 13.72
CA ASN A 65 30.05 -2.43 13.14
C ASN A 65 29.34 -3.32 14.18
N GLN A 66 30.09 -4.11 14.95
CA GLN A 66 29.52 -5.03 15.93
C GLN A 66 28.65 -4.30 16.97
N ALA A 67 29.18 -3.28 17.62
CA ALA A 67 28.41 -2.56 18.64
C ALA A 67 27.25 -1.74 18.06
N ALA A 68 27.36 -1.26 16.82
CA ALA A 68 26.26 -0.61 16.14
C ALA A 68 25.11 -1.58 15.87
N ILE A 69 25.41 -2.81 15.42
CA ILE A 69 24.40 -3.87 15.22
C ILE A 69 23.77 -4.27 16.55
N ASP A 70 24.59 -4.46 17.61
CA ASP A 70 24.08 -4.82 18.95
C ASP A 70 23.12 -3.75 19.49
N ARG A 71 23.40 -2.47 19.28
CA ARG A 71 22.49 -1.38 19.65
C ARG A 71 21.21 -1.38 18.80
N ALA A 72 21.30 -1.67 17.49
CA ALA A 72 20.12 -1.79 16.63
C ALA A 72 19.24 -2.99 17.06
N ILE A 73 19.83 -4.12 17.45
CA ILE A 73 19.10 -5.25 18.01
C ILE A 73 18.41 -4.83 19.31
N GLU A 74 19.11 -4.14 20.19
CA GLU A 74 18.59 -3.72 21.50
C GLU A 74 17.46 -2.68 21.39
N TYR A 75 17.59 -1.66 20.53
CA TYR A 75 16.66 -0.54 20.46
C TYR A 75 15.56 -0.70 19.43
N PHE A 76 15.76 -1.54 18.43
CA PHE A 76 14.79 -1.73 17.36
C PHE A 76 14.24 -3.15 17.32
N LEU A 77 15.11 -4.16 17.11
CA LEU A 77 14.64 -5.51 16.80
C LEU A 77 13.85 -6.15 17.95
N LYS A 78 14.32 -5.99 19.19
CA LYS A 78 13.66 -6.55 20.40
C LYS A 78 12.25 -6.00 20.63
N ASP A 79 12.02 -4.72 20.30
CA ASP A 79 10.71 -4.07 20.48
C ASP A 79 9.91 -3.98 19.18
N SER A 80 10.38 -4.64 18.12
CA SER A 80 9.64 -4.71 16.86
C SER A 80 8.40 -5.58 16.97
N LEU A 81 7.32 -5.11 16.37
CA LEU A 81 6.08 -5.88 16.24
C LEU A 81 6.27 -7.02 15.22
N SER A 82 5.94 -8.26 15.60
CA SER A 82 6.08 -9.44 14.78
C SER A 82 4.94 -9.55 13.77
N VAL A 83 5.11 -8.97 12.58
CA VAL A 83 4.09 -8.97 11.50
C VAL A 83 3.71 -10.38 11.06
N HIS A 84 4.62 -11.34 11.20
CA HIS A 84 4.37 -12.74 10.86
C HIS A 84 3.56 -13.51 11.93
N HIS A 85 3.31 -12.90 13.10
CA HIS A 85 2.56 -13.54 14.17
C HIS A 85 1.08 -13.66 13.82
N PRO A 86 0.40 -14.80 14.09
CA PRO A 86 -1.02 -15.01 13.75
C PRO A 86 -1.99 -13.97 14.33
N GLN A 87 -1.64 -13.35 15.44
CA GLN A 87 -2.48 -12.34 16.11
C GLN A 87 -2.15 -10.89 15.67
N CYS A 88 -1.29 -10.70 14.65
CA CYS A 88 -1.02 -9.40 14.04
C CYS A 88 -1.88 -9.22 12.78
N VAL A 89 -3.08 -8.65 12.95
CA VAL A 89 -4.10 -8.61 11.88
C VAL A 89 -4.76 -7.22 11.72
N ALA A 90 -4.15 -6.16 12.24
CA ALA A 90 -4.76 -4.83 12.24
C ALA A 90 -4.74 -4.14 10.88
N HIS A 91 -3.66 -4.27 10.13
CA HIS A 91 -3.35 -3.42 8.99
C HIS A 91 -3.13 -4.21 7.70
N LEU A 92 -3.11 -3.49 6.56
CA LEU A 92 -2.66 -4.01 5.26
C LEU A 92 -1.12 -4.21 5.27
N HIS A 93 -0.66 -5.01 6.20
CA HIS A 93 0.73 -5.30 6.50
C HIS A 93 0.91 -6.80 6.59
N CYS A 94 1.55 -7.39 5.60
CA CYS A 94 1.74 -8.84 5.47
C CYS A 94 3.18 -9.25 5.82
N PRO A 95 3.40 -10.50 6.24
CA PRO A 95 4.74 -11.06 6.24
C PRO A 95 5.28 -11.09 4.81
N SER A 96 6.53 -10.71 4.63
CA SER A 96 7.16 -10.70 3.30
C SER A 96 7.61 -12.11 2.87
N LEU A 97 7.71 -12.33 1.56
CA LEU A 97 8.31 -13.55 1.03
C LEU A 97 9.78 -13.66 1.45
N VAL A 98 10.23 -14.87 1.77
CA VAL A 98 11.64 -15.12 2.10
C VAL A 98 12.55 -14.70 0.95
N ILE A 99 12.16 -14.96 -0.29
CA ILE A 99 12.95 -14.56 -1.48
C ILE A 99 13.06 -13.03 -1.63
N SER A 100 12.12 -12.24 -1.10
CA SER A 100 12.22 -10.78 -1.09
C SER A 100 13.39 -10.29 -0.23
N GLN A 101 13.80 -11.03 0.80
CA GLN A 101 14.99 -10.70 1.59
C GLN A 101 16.28 -10.86 0.78
N ALA A 102 16.33 -11.86 -0.10
CA ALA A 102 17.46 -12.02 -1.02
C ALA A 102 17.48 -10.87 -2.07
N ALA A 103 16.32 -10.47 -2.59
CA ALA A 103 16.22 -9.31 -3.48
C ALA A 103 16.73 -8.04 -2.80
N GLU A 104 16.33 -7.79 -1.54
CA GLU A 104 16.79 -6.66 -0.73
C GLU A 104 18.32 -6.66 -0.58
N ALA A 105 18.93 -7.82 -0.31
CA ALA A 105 20.38 -7.93 -0.19
C ALA A 105 21.09 -7.56 -1.50
N LEU A 106 20.58 -8.02 -2.65
CA LEU A 106 21.12 -7.69 -3.97
C LEU A 106 20.96 -6.19 -4.28
N ILE A 107 19.79 -5.63 -4.06
CA ILE A 107 19.50 -4.20 -4.31
C ILE A 107 20.43 -3.32 -3.46
N ASN A 108 20.54 -3.63 -2.17
CA ASN A 108 21.37 -2.85 -1.24
C ASN A 108 22.85 -2.92 -1.59
N ALA A 109 23.35 -4.10 -1.94
CA ALA A 109 24.78 -4.30 -2.26
C ALA A 109 25.17 -3.63 -3.59
N THR A 110 24.30 -3.64 -4.60
CA THR A 110 24.56 -3.03 -5.91
C THR A 110 24.32 -1.53 -5.92
N ASN A 111 23.43 -1.03 -5.07
CA ASN A 111 23.11 0.39 -4.87
C ASN A 111 22.90 1.20 -6.18
N GLN A 112 22.21 0.61 -7.15
CA GLN A 112 21.96 1.23 -8.45
C GLN A 112 20.79 2.22 -8.37
N SER A 113 20.85 3.28 -9.20
CA SER A 113 19.73 4.23 -9.38
C SER A 113 18.97 3.92 -10.66
N MET A 114 17.64 4.00 -10.59
CA MET A 114 16.70 3.69 -11.68
C MET A 114 16.31 4.93 -12.49
N ASP A 115 17.11 5.99 -12.49
CA ASP A 115 16.79 7.22 -13.20
C ASP A 115 17.28 7.21 -14.67
N SER A 116 18.53 6.84 -14.92
CA SER A 116 19.12 6.80 -16.27
C SER A 116 19.68 5.42 -16.61
N TRP A 117 19.77 5.17 -17.92
CA TRP A 117 20.24 3.90 -18.46
C TRP A 117 21.62 3.49 -17.96
N ASP A 118 22.57 4.43 -17.97
CA ASP A 118 23.98 4.18 -17.61
C ASP A 118 24.21 3.86 -16.13
N GLN A 119 23.23 4.13 -15.27
CA GLN A 119 23.30 3.81 -13.84
C GLN A 119 22.73 2.44 -13.51
N SER A 120 21.83 1.87 -14.37
CA SER A 120 21.14 0.61 -14.05
C SER A 120 20.62 -0.13 -15.31
N PRO A 121 21.47 -0.53 -16.27
CA PRO A 121 21.00 -1.02 -17.56
C PRO A 121 20.08 -2.25 -17.47
N SER A 122 20.51 -3.31 -16.80
CA SER A 122 19.72 -4.54 -16.65
C SER A 122 18.46 -4.33 -15.80
N ALA A 123 18.57 -3.53 -14.75
CA ALA A 123 17.45 -3.23 -13.85
C ALA A 123 16.34 -2.45 -14.58
N THR A 124 16.73 -1.51 -15.45
CA THR A 124 15.81 -0.76 -16.31
C THR A 124 15.00 -1.71 -17.21
N ILE A 125 15.65 -2.65 -17.88
CA ILE A 125 14.94 -3.62 -18.74
C ILE A 125 14.04 -4.55 -17.92
N ILE A 126 14.47 -5.00 -16.74
CA ILE A 126 13.62 -5.84 -15.87
C ILE A 126 12.38 -5.06 -15.43
N GLU A 127 12.51 -3.80 -14.98
CA GLU A 127 11.35 -2.99 -14.60
C GLU A 127 10.39 -2.81 -15.79
N MET A 128 10.89 -2.45 -16.97
CA MET A 128 10.08 -2.30 -18.18
C MET A 128 9.31 -3.58 -18.54
N LYS A 129 9.97 -4.74 -18.49
CA LYS A 129 9.33 -6.04 -18.76
C LYS A 129 8.26 -6.40 -17.75
N LEU A 130 8.47 -6.08 -16.47
CA LEU A 130 7.44 -6.27 -15.44
C LEU A 130 6.26 -5.33 -15.65
N ILE A 131 6.49 -4.09 -16.03
CA ILE A 131 5.42 -3.14 -16.36
C ILE A 131 4.63 -3.64 -17.59
N GLU A 132 5.29 -4.09 -18.65
CA GLU A 132 4.63 -4.71 -19.80
C GLU A 132 3.72 -5.88 -19.36
N TRP A 133 4.26 -6.77 -18.53
CA TRP A 133 3.51 -7.91 -18.00
C TRP A 133 2.31 -7.49 -17.13
N LEU A 134 2.48 -6.54 -16.23
CA LEU A 134 1.41 -6.01 -15.38
C LEU A 134 0.31 -5.34 -16.20
N ARG A 135 0.69 -4.53 -17.20
CA ARG A 135 -0.26 -3.89 -18.12
C ARG A 135 -1.09 -4.90 -18.90
N ALA A 136 -0.45 -5.97 -19.41
CA ALA A 136 -1.16 -7.06 -20.06
C ALA A 136 -2.14 -7.76 -19.11
N ARG A 137 -1.81 -7.88 -17.82
CA ARG A 137 -2.73 -8.41 -16.78
C ARG A 137 -3.92 -7.52 -16.52
N VAL A 138 -3.73 -6.21 -16.54
CA VAL A 138 -4.84 -5.24 -16.45
C VAL A 138 -5.72 -5.27 -17.70
N GLY A 139 -5.18 -5.67 -18.85
CA GLY A 139 -5.85 -5.61 -20.15
C GLY A 139 -5.57 -4.31 -20.91
N PHE A 140 -4.51 -3.58 -20.55
CA PHE A 140 -4.05 -2.40 -21.27
C PHE A 140 -3.36 -2.75 -22.59
N PRO A 141 -3.30 -1.84 -23.57
CA PRO A 141 -2.55 -2.02 -24.80
C PRO A 141 -1.08 -2.39 -24.53
N ALA A 142 -0.45 -3.12 -25.44
CA ALA A 142 0.96 -3.48 -25.31
C ALA A 142 1.86 -2.24 -25.12
N GLY A 143 2.95 -2.40 -24.37
CA GLY A 143 3.92 -1.36 -24.05
C GLY A 143 4.24 -1.27 -22.57
N ASP A 144 5.16 -0.36 -22.23
CA ASP A 144 5.76 -0.19 -20.92
C ASP A 144 5.33 1.12 -20.22
N ALA A 145 4.12 1.61 -20.50
CA ALA A 145 3.62 2.83 -19.88
C ALA A 145 3.26 2.62 -18.40
N GLY A 146 4.26 2.67 -17.56
CA GLY A 146 4.19 2.53 -16.13
C GLY A 146 5.56 2.69 -15.50
N VAL A 147 5.58 2.75 -14.19
CA VAL A 147 6.81 2.88 -13.40
C VAL A 147 6.58 2.34 -11.99
N PHE A 148 7.62 1.75 -11.39
CA PHE A 148 7.59 1.42 -9.98
C PHE A 148 7.64 2.69 -9.11
N THR A 149 6.92 2.65 -7.99
CA THR A 149 6.76 3.76 -7.04
C THR A 149 7.02 3.30 -5.61
N SER A 150 7.11 4.25 -4.69
CA SER A 150 7.22 3.95 -3.26
C SER A 150 5.91 3.45 -2.63
N GLY A 151 4.81 3.40 -3.39
CA GLY A 151 3.51 2.90 -2.93
C GLY A 151 2.33 3.76 -3.37
N GLY A 152 1.12 3.36 -2.95
CA GLY A 152 -0.16 3.87 -3.43
C GLY A 152 -0.32 5.38 -3.38
N THR A 153 0.18 6.04 -2.33
CA THR A 153 0.07 7.52 -2.24
C THR A 153 0.79 8.22 -3.39
N GLN A 154 2.00 7.76 -3.76
CA GLN A 154 2.75 8.31 -4.89
C GLN A 154 2.08 7.95 -6.22
N SER A 155 1.63 6.71 -6.38
CA SER A 155 0.94 6.26 -7.59
C SER A 155 -0.37 7.03 -7.81
N ASN A 156 -1.16 7.24 -6.76
CA ASN A 156 -2.37 8.06 -6.81
C ASN A 156 -2.06 9.53 -7.13
N LEU A 157 -0.95 10.08 -6.60
CA LEU A 157 -0.51 11.43 -6.98
C LEU A 157 -0.22 11.51 -8.48
N MET A 158 0.48 10.53 -9.05
CA MET A 158 0.76 10.48 -10.49
C MET A 158 -0.52 10.41 -11.32
N GLY A 159 -1.47 9.53 -10.94
CA GLY A 159 -2.76 9.41 -11.61
C GLY A 159 -3.56 10.71 -11.60
N LEU A 160 -3.66 11.36 -10.46
CA LEU A 160 -4.38 12.62 -10.30
C LEU A 160 -3.68 13.80 -10.98
N MET A 161 -2.34 13.83 -10.96
CA MET A 161 -1.55 14.86 -11.64
C MET A 161 -1.73 14.76 -13.16
N LEU A 162 -1.60 13.58 -13.73
CA LEU A 162 -1.81 13.36 -15.15
C LEU A 162 -3.26 13.64 -15.57
N ALA A 163 -4.24 13.28 -14.74
CA ALA A 163 -5.65 13.60 -14.97
C ALA A 163 -5.88 15.12 -15.02
N ARG A 164 -5.32 15.86 -14.05
CA ARG A 164 -5.36 17.33 -14.04
C ARG A 164 -4.71 17.92 -15.28
N ASP A 165 -3.50 17.49 -15.60
CA ASP A 165 -2.73 18.06 -16.70
C ASP A 165 -3.35 17.72 -18.06
N ALA A 166 -3.87 16.51 -18.24
CA ALA A 166 -4.63 16.13 -19.43
C ALA A 166 -5.95 16.93 -19.57
N PHE A 167 -6.64 17.17 -18.45
CA PHE A 167 -7.84 17.99 -18.45
C PHE A 167 -7.57 19.43 -18.96
N PHE A 168 -6.51 20.07 -18.45
CA PHE A 168 -6.14 21.43 -18.87
C PHE A 168 -5.52 21.47 -20.27
N ALA A 169 -4.73 20.47 -20.64
CA ALA A 169 -4.16 20.39 -21.98
C ALA A 169 -5.23 20.34 -23.07
N ARG A 170 -6.36 19.65 -22.83
CA ARG A 170 -7.52 19.65 -23.75
C ARG A 170 -8.16 21.04 -23.92
N GLN A 171 -7.92 21.95 -22.97
CA GLN A 171 -8.38 23.35 -23.03
C GLN A 171 -7.29 24.30 -23.57
N GLY A 172 -6.16 23.76 -24.05
CA GLY A 172 -5.03 24.55 -24.56
C GLY A 172 -4.19 25.24 -23.48
N HIS A 173 -4.25 24.77 -22.21
CA HIS A 173 -3.50 25.34 -21.10
C HIS A 173 -2.47 24.34 -20.57
N SER A 174 -1.22 24.79 -20.43
CA SER A 174 -0.13 23.97 -19.91
C SER A 174 0.10 24.24 -18.42
N ILE A 175 -0.23 23.27 -17.57
CA ILE A 175 0.06 23.38 -16.13
C ILE A 175 1.56 23.47 -15.87
N GLN A 176 2.39 22.79 -16.67
CA GLN A 176 3.84 22.79 -16.51
C GLN A 176 4.46 24.18 -16.77
N GLN A 177 3.89 24.95 -17.70
CA GLN A 177 4.43 26.26 -18.10
C GLN A 177 3.76 27.40 -17.32
N ASP A 178 2.44 27.32 -17.17
CA ASP A 178 1.63 28.47 -16.75
C ASP A 178 1.09 28.29 -15.31
N GLY A 179 1.24 27.12 -14.71
CA GLY A 179 0.65 26.79 -13.40
C GLY A 179 -0.87 26.60 -13.45
N LEU A 180 -1.51 26.63 -12.29
CA LEU A 180 -2.97 26.48 -12.19
C LEU A 180 -3.69 27.74 -12.67
N PRO A 181 -4.76 27.62 -13.49
CA PRO A 181 -5.50 28.78 -13.96
C PRO A 181 -6.44 29.35 -12.89
N GLY A 182 -6.61 30.65 -12.87
CA GLY A 182 -7.62 31.49 -12.22
C GLY A 182 -8.37 30.91 -11.00
N ASP A 183 -9.69 30.71 -11.15
CA ASP A 183 -10.52 30.19 -10.05
C ASP A 183 -10.45 28.65 -9.97
N ILE A 184 -9.54 28.16 -9.14
CA ILE A 184 -9.31 26.70 -8.94
C ILE A 184 -10.49 26.00 -8.22
N ARG A 185 -11.39 26.74 -7.57
CA ARG A 185 -12.49 26.16 -6.76
C ARG A 185 -13.52 25.41 -7.60
N LYS A 186 -13.60 25.70 -8.89
CA LYS A 186 -14.52 25.04 -9.81
C LYS A 186 -14.06 23.67 -10.29
N TYR A 187 -12.79 23.30 -10.07
CA TYR A 187 -12.25 22.01 -10.53
C TYR A 187 -12.38 20.96 -9.45
N LYS A 188 -12.97 19.82 -9.80
CA LYS A 188 -13.33 18.75 -8.86
C LYS A 188 -12.74 17.40 -9.25
N VAL A 189 -12.55 16.59 -8.24
CA VAL A 189 -12.29 15.15 -8.35
C VAL A 189 -13.37 14.45 -7.51
N LEU A 190 -13.96 13.38 -8.04
CA LEU A 190 -14.94 12.57 -7.33
C LEU A 190 -14.28 11.27 -6.85
N CYS A 191 -14.56 10.87 -5.63
CA CYS A 191 -14.19 9.55 -5.11
C CYS A 191 -15.22 9.08 -4.08
N SER A 192 -15.23 7.79 -3.77
CA SER A 192 -16.03 7.24 -2.69
C SER A 192 -15.65 7.89 -1.34
N GLU A 193 -16.61 8.04 -0.43
CA GLU A 193 -16.34 8.43 0.97
C GLU A 193 -15.42 7.45 1.70
N ASN A 194 -15.32 6.21 1.22
CA ASN A 194 -14.42 5.18 1.71
C ASN A 194 -13.08 5.10 0.96
N ALA A 195 -12.83 6.01 -0.01
CA ALA A 195 -11.56 6.09 -0.71
C ALA A 195 -10.43 6.45 0.24
N HIS A 196 -9.23 5.99 -0.07
CA HIS A 196 -8.06 6.30 0.74
C HIS A 196 -7.80 7.82 0.79
N PHE A 197 -7.46 8.33 1.97
CA PHE A 197 -7.21 9.77 2.20
C PHE A 197 -6.12 10.39 1.33
N SER A 198 -5.32 9.57 0.63
CA SER A 198 -4.34 10.05 -0.35
C SER A 198 -4.97 10.88 -1.47
N VAL A 199 -6.24 10.66 -1.81
CA VAL A 199 -6.96 11.47 -2.79
C VAL A 199 -7.00 12.94 -2.33
N GLN A 200 -7.53 13.20 -1.13
CA GLN A 200 -7.61 14.55 -0.57
C GLN A 200 -6.21 15.14 -0.38
N LYS A 201 -5.29 14.34 0.18
CA LYS A 201 -3.91 14.79 0.43
C LYS A 201 -3.20 15.21 -0.87
N ASN A 202 -3.35 14.43 -1.93
CA ASN A 202 -2.74 14.72 -3.22
C ASN A 202 -3.36 15.96 -3.89
N MET A 203 -4.68 16.15 -3.77
CA MET A 203 -5.33 17.37 -4.26
C MET A 203 -4.83 18.62 -3.53
N ALA A 204 -4.57 18.53 -2.23
CA ALA A 204 -3.96 19.62 -1.47
C ALA A 204 -2.51 19.88 -1.90
N LEU A 205 -1.69 18.82 -2.08
CA LEU A 205 -0.32 18.92 -2.57
C LEU A 205 -0.22 19.59 -3.95
N MET A 206 -1.19 19.30 -4.83
CA MET A 206 -1.28 19.90 -6.16
C MET A 206 -1.83 21.34 -6.18
N GLY A 207 -2.08 21.95 -5.01
CA GLY A 207 -2.57 23.33 -4.88
C GLY A 207 -4.07 23.51 -5.10
N LEU A 208 -4.86 22.42 -5.24
CA LEU A 208 -6.30 22.46 -5.45
C LEU A 208 -7.09 22.42 -4.12
N GLY A 209 -6.49 21.89 -3.06
CA GLY A 209 -7.06 21.82 -1.71
C GLY A 209 -8.08 20.71 -1.52
N TYR A 210 -8.40 20.38 -0.26
CA TYR A 210 -9.34 19.30 0.10
C TYR A 210 -10.76 19.53 -0.45
N ARG A 211 -11.20 20.78 -0.60
CA ARG A 211 -12.54 21.13 -1.10
C ARG A 211 -12.73 20.84 -2.60
N SER A 212 -11.66 20.52 -3.31
CA SER A 212 -11.74 20.04 -4.70
C SER A 212 -12.18 18.58 -4.80
N VAL A 213 -12.21 17.84 -3.68
CA VAL A 213 -12.70 16.46 -3.64
C VAL A 213 -14.17 16.46 -3.24
N THR A 214 -15.00 15.88 -4.10
CA THR A 214 -16.42 15.63 -3.85
C THR A 214 -16.59 14.16 -3.50
N LEU A 215 -17.11 13.90 -2.30
CA LEU A 215 -17.36 12.54 -1.83
C LEU A 215 -18.66 12.00 -2.40
N VAL A 216 -18.58 10.80 -2.95
CA VAL A 216 -19.71 10.00 -3.41
C VAL A 216 -20.06 9.01 -2.30
N LYS A 217 -21.35 8.87 -1.99
CA LYS A 217 -21.84 7.92 -1.00
C LYS A 217 -21.51 6.49 -1.38
N THR A 218 -21.60 5.61 -0.39
CA THR A 218 -21.45 4.18 -0.61
C THR A 218 -22.77 3.43 -0.48
N ASP A 219 -22.84 2.28 -1.15
CA ASP A 219 -23.94 1.33 -1.01
C ASP A 219 -23.80 0.49 0.28
N GLU A 220 -24.73 -0.43 0.50
CA GLU A 220 -24.74 -1.35 1.66
C GLU A 220 -23.52 -2.29 1.73
N PHE A 221 -22.76 -2.41 0.63
CA PHE A 221 -21.52 -3.17 0.53
C PHE A 221 -20.27 -2.29 0.64
N ALA A 222 -20.42 -1.05 1.07
CA ALA A 222 -19.36 -0.04 1.18
C ALA A 222 -18.65 0.30 -0.15
N ARG A 223 -19.29 0.07 -1.30
CA ARG A 223 -18.80 0.39 -2.64
C ARG A 223 -19.37 1.73 -3.08
N MET A 224 -18.71 2.44 -3.98
CA MET A 224 -19.23 3.68 -4.57
C MET A 224 -20.64 3.47 -5.15
N ASP A 225 -21.60 4.27 -4.69
CA ASP A 225 -22.96 4.25 -5.21
C ASP A 225 -22.99 4.96 -6.57
N VAL A 226 -23.29 4.19 -7.62
CA VAL A 226 -23.34 4.67 -9.01
C VAL A 226 -24.42 5.73 -9.19
N SER A 227 -25.54 5.63 -8.49
CA SER A 227 -26.63 6.60 -8.57
C SER A 227 -26.23 7.94 -7.93
N ASP A 228 -25.54 7.91 -6.79
CA ASP A 228 -25.02 9.13 -6.17
C ASP A 228 -23.89 9.73 -7.01
N LEU A 229 -23.04 8.90 -7.64
CA LEU A 229 -22.01 9.39 -8.58
C LEU A 229 -22.65 10.20 -9.72
N GLN A 230 -23.68 9.68 -10.37
CA GLN A 230 -24.40 10.40 -11.43
C GLN A 230 -25.04 11.68 -10.92
N ALA A 231 -25.67 11.64 -9.73
CA ALA A 231 -26.26 12.83 -9.10
C ALA A 231 -25.20 13.91 -8.79
N LYS A 232 -24.00 13.51 -8.32
CA LYS A 232 -22.87 14.44 -8.07
C LYS A 232 -22.33 15.06 -9.35
N ILE A 233 -22.26 14.30 -10.43
CA ILE A 233 -21.85 14.82 -11.75
C ILE A 233 -22.86 15.87 -12.23
N ALA A 234 -24.15 15.55 -12.20
CA ALA A 234 -25.21 16.48 -12.60
C ALA A 234 -25.21 17.76 -11.72
N GLN A 235 -25.02 17.62 -10.42
CA GLN A 235 -24.90 18.74 -9.49
C GLN A 235 -23.71 19.64 -9.81
N ALA A 236 -22.52 19.05 -10.06
CA ALA A 236 -21.32 19.80 -10.43
C ALA A 236 -21.54 20.59 -11.72
N GLN A 237 -22.14 19.97 -12.75
CA GLN A 237 -22.48 20.64 -14.00
C GLN A 237 -23.45 21.81 -13.79
N ALA A 238 -24.50 21.64 -12.98
CA ALA A 238 -25.44 22.70 -12.64
C ALA A 238 -24.79 23.89 -11.91
N ASN A 239 -23.75 23.61 -11.12
CA ASN A 239 -22.96 24.62 -10.39
C ASN A 239 -21.88 25.29 -11.27
N GLY A 240 -21.70 24.87 -12.52
CA GLY A 240 -20.59 25.32 -13.38
C GLY A 240 -19.23 24.79 -12.94
N GLU A 241 -19.21 23.73 -12.14
CA GLU A 241 -17.99 23.03 -11.75
C GLU A 241 -17.57 22.04 -12.84
N GLN A 242 -16.27 21.75 -12.91
CA GLN A 242 -15.68 20.88 -13.92
C GLN A 242 -14.97 19.70 -13.25
N ILE A 243 -15.29 18.50 -13.67
CA ILE A 243 -14.73 17.28 -13.08
C ILE A 243 -13.51 16.85 -13.89
N MET A 244 -12.35 16.82 -13.24
CA MET A 244 -11.09 16.40 -13.86
C MET A 244 -10.92 14.88 -13.84
N ALA A 245 -11.32 14.26 -12.73
CA ALA A 245 -11.18 12.81 -12.56
C ALA A 245 -12.25 12.22 -11.65
N ILE A 246 -12.52 10.92 -11.85
CA ILE A 246 -13.12 10.02 -10.88
C ILE A 246 -12.02 9.08 -10.38
N VAL A 247 -11.97 8.87 -9.06
CA VAL A 247 -11.10 7.86 -8.44
C VAL A 247 -12.00 6.75 -7.88
N ALA A 248 -11.98 5.60 -8.54
CA ALA A 248 -12.60 4.40 -8.01
C ALA A 248 -11.57 3.57 -7.22
N THR A 249 -12.03 2.75 -6.29
CA THR A 249 -11.18 1.95 -5.42
C THR A 249 -11.44 0.46 -5.63
N ALA A 250 -10.39 -0.28 -5.91
CA ALA A 250 -10.42 -1.74 -5.90
C ALA A 250 -9.78 -2.25 -4.61
N GLY A 251 -10.57 -2.34 -3.55
CA GLY A 251 -10.16 -2.72 -2.21
C GLY A 251 -9.95 -1.53 -1.28
N THR A 252 -11.04 -1.02 -0.69
CA THR A 252 -10.99 0.03 0.33
C THR A 252 -10.22 -0.44 1.57
N THR A 253 -9.53 0.48 2.25
CA THR A 253 -8.58 0.16 3.33
C THR A 253 -9.20 -0.66 4.47
N ASP A 254 -10.43 -0.37 4.83
CA ASP A 254 -11.07 -1.02 5.97
C ASP A 254 -11.97 -2.19 5.55
N ALA A 255 -12.88 -1.96 4.64
CA ALA A 255 -13.86 -2.96 4.23
C ALA A 255 -13.33 -3.94 3.17
N GLY A 256 -12.29 -3.59 2.42
CA GLY A 256 -11.87 -4.34 1.24
C GLY A 256 -12.90 -4.29 0.12
N ALA A 257 -13.77 -3.28 0.12
CA ALA A 257 -14.82 -3.13 -0.88
C ALA A 257 -14.22 -2.75 -2.24
N ILE A 258 -14.79 -3.31 -3.29
CA ILE A 258 -14.38 -3.03 -4.68
C ILE A 258 -15.53 -2.30 -5.36
N ASP A 259 -15.26 -1.09 -5.82
CA ASP A 259 -16.23 -0.27 -6.54
C ASP A 259 -16.69 -0.93 -7.85
N PRO A 260 -17.91 -0.65 -8.36
CA PRO A 260 -18.41 -1.23 -9.61
C PRO A 260 -17.70 -0.59 -10.82
N LEU A 261 -16.47 -1.04 -11.10
CA LEU A 261 -15.53 -0.42 -12.02
C LEU A 261 -16.10 -0.26 -13.42
N ARG A 262 -16.80 -1.29 -13.93
CA ARG A 262 -17.38 -1.26 -15.29
C ARG A 262 -18.45 -0.17 -15.44
N ASP A 263 -19.32 -0.06 -14.44
CA ASP A 263 -20.40 0.96 -14.47
C ASP A 263 -19.80 2.37 -14.36
N ILE A 264 -18.82 2.55 -13.46
CA ILE A 264 -18.10 3.82 -13.30
C ILE A 264 -17.35 4.17 -14.58
N ALA A 265 -16.72 3.21 -15.24
CA ALA A 265 -16.01 3.42 -16.50
C ALA A 265 -16.96 3.87 -17.63
N GLY A 266 -18.19 3.32 -17.69
CA GLY A 266 -19.21 3.76 -18.61
C GLY A 266 -19.58 5.24 -18.40
N ILE A 267 -19.80 5.63 -17.16
CA ILE A 267 -20.12 7.02 -16.77
C ILE A 267 -18.93 7.96 -17.09
N ALA A 268 -17.72 7.56 -16.73
CA ALA A 268 -16.52 8.36 -16.99
C ALA A 268 -16.32 8.61 -18.49
N ALA A 269 -16.54 7.58 -19.32
CA ALA A 269 -16.45 7.67 -20.78
C ALA A 269 -17.53 8.60 -21.37
N GLU A 270 -18.79 8.50 -20.92
CA GLU A 270 -19.89 9.36 -21.35
C GLU A 270 -19.59 10.85 -21.13
N HIS A 271 -19.00 11.17 -19.98
CA HIS A 271 -18.67 12.55 -19.59
C HIS A 271 -17.23 12.97 -19.94
N GLN A 272 -16.44 12.12 -20.60
CA GLN A 272 -15.03 12.37 -20.94
C GLN A 272 -14.16 12.74 -19.72
N ILE A 273 -14.42 12.11 -18.58
CA ILE A 273 -13.73 12.29 -17.32
C ILE A 273 -12.64 11.21 -17.21
N TRP A 274 -11.44 11.58 -16.74
CA TRP A 274 -10.37 10.63 -16.44
C TRP A 274 -10.79 9.68 -15.33
N LEU A 275 -10.61 8.38 -15.52
CA LEU A 275 -10.86 7.38 -14.50
C LEU A 275 -9.55 6.80 -14.01
N HIS A 276 -9.24 7.06 -12.74
CA HIS A 276 -8.13 6.45 -12.02
C HIS A 276 -8.67 5.37 -11.07
N VAL A 277 -8.00 4.21 -11.00
CA VAL A 277 -8.35 3.17 -10.02
C VAL A 277 -7.22 2.99 -9.03
N ASP A 278 -7.52 3.26 -7.76
CA ASP A 278 -6.69 2.84 -6.64
C ASP A 278 -6.93 1.35 -6.38
N ALA A 279 -6.07 0.52 -6.97
CA ALA A 279 -6.03 -0.92 -6.77
C ALA A 279 -4.83 -1.35 -5.90
N ALA A 280 -4.37 -0.46 -5.03
CA ALA A 280 -3.21 -0.71 -4.16
C ALA A 280 -3.36 -2.02 -3.37
N TRP A 281 -4.57 -2.38 -2.96
CA TRP A 281 -4.82 -3.65 -2.30
C TRP A 281 -5.40 -4.70 -3.24
N GLY A 282 -6.56 -4.44 -3.84
CA GLY A 282 -7.28 -5.42 -4.65
C GLY A 282 -6.60 -5.77 -5.97
N GLY A 283 -5.60 -5.00 -6.39
CA GLY A 283 -4.81 -5.30 -7.59
C GLY A 283 -4.13 -6.67 -7.56
N ALA A 284 -3.93 -7.27 -6.39
CA ALA A 284 -3.44 -8.64 -6.28
C ALA A 284 -4.38 -9.66 -6.94
N LEU A 285 -5.68 -9.38 -7.01
CA LEU A 285 -6.67 -10.23 -7.70
C LEU A 285 -6.39 -10.39 -9.21
N LEU A 286 -5.51 -9.58 -9.81
CA LEU A 286 -5.01 -9.81 -11.18
C LEU A 286 -4.37 -11.18 -11.35
N LEU A 287 -3.88 -11.79 -10.27
CA LEU A 287 -3.32 -13.15 -10.26
C LEU A 287 -4.31 -14.21 -9.76
N SER A 288 -5.44 -13.83 -9.16
CA SER A 288 -6.44 -14.76 -8.64
C SER A 288 -7.07 -15.57 -9.77
N GLU A 289 -7.31 -16.85 -9.52
CA GLU A 289 -8.10 -17.71 -10.42
C GLU A 289 -9.60 -17.68 -10.06
N GLN A 290 -9.94 -17.40 -8.78
CA GLN A 290 -11.32 -17.46 -8.30
C GLN A 290 -12.02 -16.09 -8.23
N TYR A 291 -11.26 -15.01 -8.01
CA TYR A 291 -11.81 -13.70 -7.68
C TYR A 291 -11.38 -12.59 -8.66
N ARG A 292 -10.72 -12.94 -9.76
CA ARG A 292 -10.30 -11.97 -10.78
C ARG A 292 -11.46 -11.13 -11.31
N ASP A 293 -12.64 -11.74 -11.46
CA ASP A 293 -13.85 -11.08 -11.99
C ASP A 293 -14.35 -9.91 -11.11
N TYR A 294 -13.85 -9.80 -9.85
CA TYR A 294 -14.12 -8.62 -9.03
C TYR A 294 -13.49 -7.35 -9.59
N LEU A 295 -12.49 -7.48 -10.47
CA LEU A 295 -11.83 -6.37 -11.16
C LEU A 295 -12.43 -6.11 -12.56
N ASP A 296 -13.62 -6.62 -12.86
CA ASP A 296 -14.28 -6.41 -14.15
C ASP A 296 -14.44 -4.91 -14.44
N GLY A 297 -13.97 -4.46 -15.62
CA GLY A 297 -13.93 -3.05 -16.01
C GLY A 297 -12.58 -2.36 -15.76
N LEU A 298 -11.61 -3.03 -15.12
CA LEU A 298 -10.29 -2.43 -14.88
C LEU A 298 -9.52 -2.13 -16.18
N GLU A 299 -9.78 -2.86 -17.25
CA GLU A 299 -9.20 -2.65 -18.58
C GLU A 299 -9.69 -1.36 -19.27
N LEU A 300 -10.78 -0.77 -18.76
CA LEU A 300 -11.42 0.42 -19.34
C LEU A 300 -10.82 1.73 -18.83
N VAL A 301 -10.14 1.72 -17.69
CA VAL A 301 -9.71 2.93 -16.97
C VAL A 301 -8.46 3.58 -17.60
N ASP A 302 -8.15 4.82 -17.23
CA ASP A 302 -7.00 5.56 -17.76
C ASP A 302 -5.70 5.24 -17.02
N SER A 303 -5.77 4.98 -15.71
CA SER A 303 -4.60 4.69 -14.88
C SER A 303 -4.93 3.84 -13.66
N VAL A 304 -3.95 3.08 -13.19
CA VAL A 304 -4.09 2.13 -12.07
C VAL A 304 -2.91 2.25 -11.11
N THR A 305 -3.22 2.22 -9.82
CA THR A 305 -2.26 2.06 -8.72
C THR A 305 -2.21 0.60 -8.26
N LEU A 306 -1.01 0.05 -8.05
CA LEU A 306 -0.80 -1.27 -7.46
C LEU A 306 0.21 -1.17 -6.32
N ASP A 307 0.01 -1.91 -5.19
CA ASP A 307 1.01 -2.04 -4.13
C ASP A 307 1.44 -3.50 -3.97
N PHE A 308 2.72 -3.75 -4.24
CA PHE A 308 3.29 -5.08 -4.11
C PHE A 308 3.67 -5.42 -2.67
N HIS A 309 3.88 -4.42 -1.82
CA HIS A 309 4.13 -4.60 -0.38
C HIS A 309 2.85 -4.89 0.44
N LYS A 310 1.68 -5.01 -0.21
CA LYS A 310 0.45 -5.52 0.38
C LYS A 310 0.28 -7.01 0.01
N GLN A 311 -0.74 -7.39 -0.71
CA GLN A 311 -1.10 -8.78 -0.98
C GLN A 311 -0.25 -9.47 -2.09
N PHE A 312 0.83 -8.83 -2.54
CA PHE A 312 1.91 -9.49 -3.30
C PHE A 312 3.10 -9.87 -2.40
N PHE A 313 3.02 -9.62 -1.10
CA PHE A 313 3.96 -10.07 -0.07
C PHE A 313 5.40 -9.60 -0.26
N GLN A 314 5.61 -8.44 -0.89
CA GLN A 314 6.94 -7.85 -1.00
C GLN A 314 7.29 -7.02 0.23
N THR A 315 8.58 -6.85 0.49
CA THR A 315 9.05 -5.91 1.51
C THR A 315 8.66 -4.47 1.18
N ILE A 316 8.31 -3.68 2.19
CA ILE A 316 8.04 -2.24 2.09
C ILE A 316 9.35 -1.50 1.73
N SER A 317 9.33 -0.58 0.79
CA SER A 317 8.22 -0.11 -0.02
C SER A 317 8.30 -0.70 -1.43
N CYS A 318 7.15 -0.99 -2.05
CA CYS A 318 7.11 -1.49 -3.42
C CYS A 318 5.70 -1.32 -3.98
N GLY A 319 5.53 -0.46 -4.96
CA GLY A 319 4.28 -0.22 -5.67
C GLY A 319 4.53 0.07 -7.14
N ALA A 320 3.47 0.25 -7.92
CA ALA A 320 3.57 0.70 -9.30
C ALA A 320 2.38 1.59 -9.70
N PHE A 321 2.65 2.48 -10.62
CA PHE A 321 1.69 3.25 -11.38
C PHE A 321 1.65 2.71 -12.81
N LEU A 322 0.46 2.41 -13.33
CA LEU A 322 0.23 1.96 -14.70
C LEU A 322 -0.66 2.97 -15.43
N LEU A 323 -0.27 3.31 -16.63
CA LEU A 323 -0.96 4.27 -17.49
C LEU A 323 -1.43 3.57 -18.75
N LYS A 324 -2.69 3.79 -19.19
CA LYS A 324 -3.24 3.16 -20.39
C LYS A 324 -2.61 3.72 -21.67
N ASP A 325 -2.52 5.04 -21.78
CA ASP A 325 -1.98 5.75 -22.94
C ASP A 325 -0.64 6.42 -22.58
N ALA A 326 0.45 5.89 -23.12
CA ALA A 326 1.80 6.38 -22.88
C ALA A 326 2.01 7.86 -23.25
N ARG A 327 1.22 8.40 -24.20
CA ARG A 327 1.35 9.80 -24.64
C ARG A 327 1.12 10.79 -23.52
N HIS A 328 0.37 10.42 -22.47
CA HIS A 328 0.16 11.31 -21.34
C HIS A 328 1.42 11.54 -20.48
N TYR A 329 2.49 10.74 -20.64
CA TYR A 329 3.77 11.04 -19.96
C TYR A 329 4.41 12.33 -20.46
N GLU A 330 4.10 12.81 -21.66
CA GLU A 330 4.56 14.11 -22.15
C GLU A 330 4.08 15.27 -21.23
N LEU A 331 2.97 15.08 -20.51
CA LEU A 331 2.43 16.07 -19.56
C LEU A 331 3.25 16.21 -18.27
N MET A 332 4.17 15.30 -17.99
CA MET A 332 5.04 15.38 -16.80
C MET A 332 6.54 15.36 -17.14
N ARG A 333 6.86 15.16 -18.41
CA ARG A 333 8.23 15.01 -18.85
C ARG A 333 9.01 16.32 -18.68
N TYR A 334 10.20 16.21 -18.15
CA TYR A 334 11.21 17.26 -18.13
C TYR A 334 12.52 16.73 -18.68
N GLN A 335 13.12 17.45 -19.64
CA GLN A 335 14.41 17.07 -20.22
C GLN A 335 15.56 17.69 -19.45
N ALA A 336 16.54 16.86 -19.14
CA ALA A 336 17.80 17.29 -18.55
C ALA A 336 18.95 16.59 -19.28
N ALA A 337 19.87 17.35 -19.86
CA ALA A 337 20.94 16.83 -20.71
C ALA A 337 21.82 15.75 -20.05
N TYR A 338 21.86 15.72 -18.71
CA TYR A 338 22.67 14.75 -17.94
C TYR A 338 21.91 13.47 -17.53
N LEU A 339 20.58 13.40 -17.72
CA LEU A 339 19.76 12.26 -17.30
C LEU A 339 18.97 11.59 -18.42
N ASN A 340 18.43 12.38 -19.36
CA ASN A 340 17.57 11.92 -20.43
C ASN A 340 17.75 12.85 -21.64
N SER A 341 18.91 12.77 -22.29
CA SER A 341 19.25 13.62 -23.42
C SER A 341 18.33 13.33 -24.62
N GLU A 342 18.14 14.33 -25.50
CA GLU A 342 17.45 14.13 -26.79
C GLU A 342 18.11 13.03 -27.61
N PHE A 343 19.44 12.97 -27.57
CA PHE A 343 20.21 11.93 -28.24
C PHE A 343 19.81 10.51 -27.79
N ASP A 344 19.67 10.28 -26.48
CA ASP A 344 19.27 8.98 -25.95
C ASP A 344 17.91 8.56 -26.47
N GLU A 345 16.95 9.49 -26.46
CA GLU A 345 15.60 9.23 -26.93
C GLU A 345 15.53 8.94 -28.44
N GLU A 346 16.22 9.70 -29.25
CA GLU A 346 16.34 9.48 -30.70
C GLU A 346 16.96 8.11 -31.03
N HIS A 347 17.82 7.58 -30.12
CA HIS A 347 18.46 6.29 -30.27
C HIS A 347 17.76 5.16 -29.50
N GLY A 348 16.60 5.43 -28.89
CA GLY A 348 15.79 4.45 -28.18
C GLY A 348 16.41 3.95 -26.87
N VAL A 349 17.28 4.76 -26.24
CA VAL A 349 17.85 4.44 -24.92
C VAL A 349 16.82 4.77 -23.84
N PRO A 350 16.37 3.78 -23.02
CA PRO A 350 15.31 4.00 -22.07
C PRO A 350 15.83 4.67 -20.80
N ASN A 351 15.36 5.88 -20.51
CA ASN A 351 15.59 6.59 -19.26
C ASN A 351 14.29 6.72 -18.48
N LEU A 352 14.15 5.96 -17.35
CA LEU A 352 12.89 5.86 -16.62
C LEU A 352 12.51 7.14 -15.87
N VAL A 353 13.43 8.08 -15.68
CA VAL A 353 13.16 9.39 -15.09
C VAL A 353 12.06 10.13 -15.82
N SER A 354 11.90 9.93 -17.13
CA SER A 354 10.84 10.53 -17.95
C SER A 354 9.44 10.10 -17.55
N LYS A 355 9.31 8.99 -16.83
CA LYS A 355 8.03 8.38 -16.39
C LYS A 355 7.81 8.48 -14.88
N SER A 356 8.72 9.10 -14.13
CA SER A 356 8.74 9.11 -12.67
C SER A 356 8.68 10.51 -12.08
N LEU A 357 8.00 10.66 -10.94
CA LEU A 357 8.10 11.88 -10.12
C LEU A 357 9.45 11.99 -9.40
N GLN A 358 10.06 10.85 -9.09
CA GLN A 358 11.37 10.80 -8.46
C GLN A 358 12.45 10.71 -9.53
N THR A 359 13.56 11.39 -9.31
CA THR A 359 14.77 11.20 -10.10
C THR A 359 15.43 9.91 -9.67
N THR A 360 16.13 9.91 -8.56
CA THR A 360 16.76 8.70 -8.00
C THR A 360 15.71 7.77 -7.42
N ARG A 361 15.67 6.54 -7.90
CA ARG A 361 14.80 5.47 -7.39
C ARG A 361 15.58 4.21 -7.13
N ARG A 362 15.09 3.43 -6.17
CA ARG A 362 15.58 2.10 -5.83
C ARG A 362 15.02 1.06 -6.81
N PHE A 363 15.76 0.00 -7.07
CA PHE A 363 15.34 -1.10 -7.96
C PHE A 363 14.33 -2.05 -7.27
N ASP A 364 13.20 -1.52 -6.83
CA ASP A 364 12.18 -2.31 -6.10
C ASP A 364 11.48 -3.36 -6.99
N ALA A 365 11.53 -3.23 -8.31
CA ALA A 365 11.02 -4.21 -9.26
C ALA A 365 11.66 -5.60 -9.11
N LEU A 366 12.92 -5.68 -8.66
CA LEU A 366 13.62 -6.94 -8.42
C LEU A 366 12.87 -7.82 -7.42
N LYS A 367 12.24 -7.23 -6.40
CA LYS A 367 11.49 -7.95 -5.37
C LYS A 367 10.34 -8.72 -5.98
N LEU A 368 9.51 -8.05 -6.79
CA LEU A 368 8.37 -8.67 -7.46
C LEU A 368 8.84 -9.74 -8.46
N TRP A 369 9.86 -9.43 -9.28
CA TRP A 369 10.39 -10.39 -10.24
C TRP A 369 10.86 -11.67 -9.56
N MET A 370 11.73 -11.57 -8.54
CA MET A 370 12.23 -12.74 -7.82
C MET A 370 11.11 -13.51 -7.12
N GLY A 371 10.09 -12.80 -6.61
CA GLY A 371 8.90 -13.45 -6.05
C GLY A 371 8.14 -14.26 -7.10
N LEU A 372 7.91 -13.71 -8.28
CA LEU A 372 7.23 -14.39 -9.39
C LEU A 372 8.05 -15.59 -9.91
N GLU A 373 9.37 -15.46 -10.02
CA GLU A 373 10.25 -16.56 -10.42
C GLU A 373 10.25 -17.70 -9.38
N ALA A 374 10.29 -17.35 -8.08
CA ALA A 374 10.39 -18.35 -7.02
C ALA A 374 9.08 -19.11 -6.77
N LEU A 375 7.95 -18.42 -6.80
CA LEU A 375 6.63 -19.01 -6.49
C LEU A 375 5.88 -19.45 -7.76
N GLY A 376 6.04 -18.71 -8.85
CA GLY A 376 5.18 -18.83 -10.01
C GLY A 376 3.76 -18.31 -9.78
N GLN A 377 3.04 -18.06 -10.87
CA GLN A 377 1.70 -17.42 -10.82
C GLN A 377 0.66 -18.27 -10.07
N LYS A 378 0.71 -19.60 -10.19
CA LYS A 378 -0.25 -20.51 -9.55
C LYS A 378 -0.16 -20.47 -8.03
N GLN A 379 1.04 -20.43 -7.47
CA GLN A 379 1.20 -20.37 -6.02
C GLN A 379 0.81 -18.99 -5.49
N TYR A 380 1.11 -17.91 -6.23
CA TYR A 380 0.59 -16.58 -5.90
C TYR A 380 -0.94 -16.56 -5.91
N ALA A 381 -1.59 -17.08 -6.94
CA ALA A 381 -3.04 -17.21 -7.01
C ALA A 381 -3.60 -17.93 -5.79
N ALA A 382 -3.04 -19.09 -5.45
CA ALA A 382 -3.49 -19.90 -4.32
C ALA A 382 -3.38 -19.13 -2.98
N ILE A 383 -2.32 -18.38 -2.76
CA ILE A 383 -2.12 -17.57 -1.54
C ILE A 383 -3.15 -16.43 -1.47
N ILE A 384 -3.38 -15.74 -2.59
CA ILE A 384 -4.35 -14.64 -2.67
C ILE A 384 -5.76 -15.16 -2.45
N ASP A 385 -6.15 -16.23 -3.13
CA ASP A 385 -7.47 -16.86 -3.02
C ASP A 385 -7.72 -17.40 -1.61
N HIS A 386 -6.68 -17.93 -0.96
CA HIS A 386 -6.76 -18.38 0.43
C HIS A 386 -7.15 -17.22 1.37
N GLY A 387 -6.54 -16.04 1.25
CA GLY A 387 -6.86 -14.89 2.10
C GLY A 387 -8.32 -14.46 2.00
N VAL A 388 -8.86 -14.37 0.76
CA VAL A 388 -10.28 -14.05 0.53
C VAL A 388 -11.21 -15.12 1.07
N THR A 389 -10.88 -16.39 0.84
CA THR A 389 -11.65 -17.52 1.34
C THR A 389 -11.63 -17.58 2.87
N MET A 390 -10.48 -17.32 3.50
CA MET A 390 -10.35 -17.25 4.95
C MET A 390 -11.25 -16.17 5.54
N ALA A 391 -11.29 -14.98 4.95
CA ALA A 391 -12.16 -13.90 5.43
C ALA A 391 -13.64 -14.30 5.40
N LYS A 392 -14.08 -15.00 4.34
CA LYS A 392 -15.46 -15.53 4.25
C LYS A 392 -15.73 -16.55 5.34
N ASN A 393 -14.81 -17.49 5.61
CA ASN A 393 -14.95 -18.49 6.65
C ASN A 393 -15.00 -17.86 8.06
N VAL A 394 -14.17 -16.85 8.30
CA VAL A 394 -14.16 -16.08 9.56
C VAL A 394 -15.47 -15.30 9.72
N ALA A 395 -16.00 -14.70 8.67
CA ALA A 395 -17.29 -14.01 8.71
C ALA A 395 -18.43 -14.94 9.09
N GLU A 396 -18.47 -16.17 8.56
CA GLU A 396 -19.47 -17.17 8.95
C GLU A 396 -19.28 -17.64 10.42
N TYR A 397 -18.04 -17.78 10.88
CA TYR A 397 -17.78 -18.06 12.28
C TYR A 397 -18.26 -16.92 13.19
N VAL A 398 -17.93 -15.66 12.87
CA VAL A 398 -18.39 -14.46 13.62
C VAL A 398 -19.92 -14.45 13.75
N LYS A 399 -20.66 -14.71 12.66
CA LYS A 399 -22.13 -14.79 12.67
C LYS A 399 -22.68 -15.87 13.59
N SER A 400 -21.95 -16.96 13.76
CA SER A 400 -22.36 -18.08 14.63
C SER A 400 -22.17 -17.80 16.14
N GLN A 401 -21.42 -16.71 16.48
CA GLN A 401 -21.14 -16.38 17.88
C GLN A 401 -22.17 -15.36 18.42
N PRO A 402 -22.82 -15.64 19.58
CA PRO A 402 -23.87 -14.79 20.11
C PRO A 402 -23.36 -13.44 20.66
N THR A 403 -22.06 -13.32 20.87
CA THR A 403 -21.39 -12.15 21.46
C THR A 403 -20.59 -11.33 20.44
N LEU A 404 -20.65 -11.72 19.17
CA LEU A 404 -20.03 -11.03 18.06
C LEU A 404 -21.08 -10.62 17.02
N GLU A 405 -20.90 -9.48 16.41
CA GLU A 405 -21.75 -8.96 15.35
C GLU A 405 -20.91 -8.76 14.09
N LEU A 406 -21.24 -9.45 13.02
CA LEU A 406 -20.63 -9.17 11.72
C LEU A 406 -21.19 -7.86 11.15
N VAL A 407 -20.32 -6.91 10.80
CA VAL A 407 -20.73 -5.61 10.28
C VAL A 407 -21.13 -5.70 8.81
N MET A 408 -20.36 -6.44 8.00
CA MET A 408 -20.64 -6.63 6.58
C MET A 408 -19.98 -7.91 6.04
N GLN A 409 -20.43 -8.39 4.89
CA GLN A 409 -19.78 -9.49 4.19
C GLN A 409 -18.46 -9.04 3.56
N PRO A 410 -17.35 -9.81 3.75
CA PRO A 410 -16.07 -9.48 3.15
C PRO A 410 -16.05 -9.70 1.63
N GLN A 411 -15.42 -8.78 0.91
CA GLN A 411 -15.09 -8.95 -0.51
C GLN A 411 -13.62 -9.36 -0.71
N LEU A 412 -12.72 -8.78 0.09
CA LEU A 412 -11.31 -9.16 0.17
C LEU A 412 -11.00 -9.81 1.52
N ALA A 413 -9.74 -9.79 1.91
CA ALA A 413 -9.27 -10.44 3.14
C ALA A 413 -9.48 -9.58 4.41
N SER A 414 -10.56 -8.81 4.50
CA SER A 414 -10.92 -7.99 5.67
C SER A 414 -12.25 -8.41 6.26
N VAL A 415 -12.31 -8.56 7.59
CA VAL A 415 -13.55 -8.85 8.33
C VAL A 415 -13.79 -7.74 9.33
N LEU A 416 -14.90 -7.02 9.17
CA LEU A 416 -15.37 -6.00 10.11
C LEU A 416 -16.41 -6.63 11.05
N PHE A 417 -16.18 -6.47 12.35
CA PHE A 417 -17.08 -7.04 13.38
C PHE A 417 -17.07 -6.16 14.63
N ARG A 418 -18.02 -6.42 15.53
CA ARG A 418 -18.11 -5.81 16.86
C ARG A 418 -18.17 -6.89 17.93
N SER A 419 -17.48 -6.67 19.04
CA SER A 419 -17.76 -7.38 20.27
C SER A 419 -19.01 -6.79 20.91
N ARG A 420 -19.99 -7.66 21.20
CA ARG A 420 -21.30 -7.29 21.73
C ARG A 420 -21.73 -8.30 22.82
N PRO A 421 -21.06 -8.32 23.98
CA PRO A 421 -21.37 -9.19 25.07
C PRO A 421 -22.83 -9.06 25.54
N ALA A 422 -23.40 -10.08 26.15
CA ALA A 422 -24.78 -10.08 26.63
C ALA A 422 -25.08 -8.92 27.60
N GLN A 423 -24.08 -8.50 28.39
CA GLN A 423 -24.17 -7.34 29.30
C GLN A 423 -24.43 -6.03 28.56
N MET A 424 -24.11 -5.97 27.27
CA MET A 424 -24.35 -4.81 26.40
C MET A 424 -25.70 -4.87 25.66
N ALA A 425 -26.55 -5.84 26.00
CA ALA A 425 -27.90 -5.93 25.44
C ALA A 425 -28.70 -4.67 25.80
N GLY A 426 -29.20 -3.95 24.78
CA GLY A 426 -29.90 -2.68 24.95
C GLY A 426 -29.01 -1.43 25.12
N SER A 427 -27.69 -1.58 25.10
CA SER A 427 -26.77 -0.42 25.07
C SER A 427 -26.88 0.34 23.73
N ASP A 428 -26.66 1.64 23.80
CA ASP A 428 -26.62 2.49 22.61
C ASP A 428 -25.34 2.26 21.77
N ALA A 429 -25.32 2.83 20.57
CA ALA A 429 -24.20 2.71 19.66
C ALA A 429 -22.89 3.29 20.21
N ALA A 430 -22.97 4.35 21.03
CA ALA A 430 -21.80 5.00 21.61
C ALA A 430 -21.12 4.11 22.66
N ALA A 431 -21.89 3.42 23.50
CA ALA A 431 -21.34 2.47 24.48
C ALA A 431 -20.68 1.28 23.80
N ILE A 432 -21.28 0.75 22.72
CA ILE A 432 -20.71 -0.35 21.93
C ILE A 432 -19.41 0.13 21.25
N ALA A 433 -19.40 1.33 20.67
CA ALA A 433 -18.22 1.93 20.06
C ALA A 433 -17.07 2.06 21.05
N LEU A 434 -17.34 2.62 22.25
CA LEU A 434 -16.35 2.78 23.31
C LEU A 434 -15.76 1.44 23.78
N LEU A 435 -16.60 0.41 23.95
CA LEU A 435 -16.11 -0.92 24.32
C LEU A 435 -15.16 -1.46 23.26
N ASN A 436 -15.52 -1.41 21.98
CA ASN A 436 -14.69 -1.94 20.91
C ASN A 436 -13.37 -1.18 20.74
N GLN A 437 -13.37 0.16 20.92
CA GLN A 437 -12.14 0.96 20.98
C GLN A 437 -11.24 0.48 22.13
N ARG A 438 -11.77 0.37 23.35
CA ARG A 438 -11.00 -0.07 24.52
C ARG A 438 -10.48 -1.50 24.40
N VAL A 439 -11.21 -2.38 23.72
CA VAL A 439 -10.75 -3.76 23.45
C VAL A 439 -9.52 -3.74 22.55
N GLY A 440 -9.54 -2.99 21.45
CA GLY A 440 -8.40 -2.88 20.55
C GLY A 440 -7.17 -2.33 21.26
N ASP A 441 -7.34 -1.25 22.01
CA ASP A 441 -6.26 -0.59 22.77
C ASP A 441 -5.65 -1.54 23.84
N ALA A 442 -6.48 -2.25 24.60
CA ALA A 442 -6.03 -3.18 25.64
C ALA A 442 -5.29 -4.40 25.07
N LEU A 443 -5.71 -4.91 23.91
CA LEU A 443 -5.04 -6.01 23.23
C LEU A 443 -3.63 -5.62 22.78
N LEU A 444 -3.47 -4.46 22.18
CA LEU A 444 -2.16 -3.95 21.76
C LEU A 444 -1.27 -3.63 22.96
N ALA A 445 -1.80 -2.92 23.96
CA ALA A 445 -1.06 -2.56 25.17
C ALA A 445 -0.56 -3.77 25.96
N SER A 446 -1.30 -4.87 25.94
CA SER A 446 -0.87 -6.16 26.55
C SER A 446 0.10 -6.97 25.71
N GLY A 447 0.42 -6.55 24.47
CA GLY A 447 1.25 -7.28 23.53
C GLY A 447 0.63 -8.58 22.99
N ARG A 448 -0.62 -8.91 23.36
CA ARG A 448 -1.26 -10.18 23.04
C ARG A 448 -1.79 -10.26 21.62
N ALA A 449 -2.33 -9.15 21.09
CA ALA A 449 -2.83 -9.09 19.74
C ALA A 449 -2.82 -7.65 19.19
N ASN A 450 -2.73 -7.50 17.88
CA ASN A 450 -2.92 -6.24 17.17
C ASN A 450 -4.12 -6.39 16.23
N VAL A 451 -5.27 -5.85 16.66
CA VAL A 451 -6.55 -5.86 15.94
C VAL A 451 -6.85 -4.44 15.48
N GLY A 452 -7.28 -4.27 14.24
CA GLY A 452 -7.63 -2.95 13.73
C GLY A 452 -8.87 -2.39 14.43
N VAL A 453 -8.88 -1.08 14.64
CA VAL A 453 -10.06 -0.33 15.08
C VAL A 453 -10.40 0.65 13.98
N THR A 454 -11.64 0.65 13.54
CA THR A 454 -12.14 1.53 12.48
C THR A 454 -13.58 1.92 12.72
N GLU A 455 -14.12 2.76 11.86
CA GLU A 455 -15.52 3.20 11.91
C GLU A 455 -16.26 2.73 10.65
N HIS A 456 -17.47 2.23 10.83
CA HIS A 456 -18.39 1.95 9.73
C HIS A 456 -19.77 2.48 10.06
N ASN A 457 -20.32 3.33 9.18
CA ASN A 457 -21.60 4.03 9.38
C ASN A 457 -21.70 4.76 10.74
N GLY A 458 -20.64 5.47 11.13
CA GLY A 458 -20.59 6.26 12.38
C GLY A 458 -20.45 5.41 13.65
N VAL A 459 -20.21 4.09 13.55
CA VAL A 459 -20.03 3.22 14.71
C VAL A 459 -18.69 2.50 14.64
N THR A 460 -17.89 2.64 15.69
CA THR A 460 -16.61 1.96 15.82
C THR A 460 -16.77 0.45 15.77
N CYS A 461 -15.90 -0.21 15.04
CA CYS A 461 -15.81 -1.67 14.94
C CYS A 461 -14.35 -2.14 14.95
N LEU A 462 -14.18 -3.43 15.20
CA LEU A 462 -12.91 -4.13 15.09
C LEU A 462 -12.72 -4.66 13.67
N LYS A 463 -11.47 -4.78 13.25
CA LYS A 463 -11.09 -5.23 11.92
C LYS A 463 -10.02 -6.30 12.00
N LEU A 464 -10.22 -7.38 11.27
CA LEU A 464 -9.19 -8.37 10.98
C LEU A 464 -8.78 -8.24 9.51
N THR A 465 -7.51 -8.03 9.26
CA THR A 465 -6.93 -8.02 7.90
C THR A 465 -6.09 -9.28 7.74
N LEU A 466 -6.65 -10.30 7.07
CA LEU A 466 -6.14 -11.66 7.05
C LEU A 466 -5.17 -11.89 5.89
N LEU A 467 -4.04 -11.18 5.92
CA LEU A 467 -3.00 -11.25 4.86
C LEU A 467 -1.89 -12.26 5.15
N ASN A 468 -1.85 -12.86 6.32
CA ASN A 468 -0.84 -13.88 6.62
C ASN A 468 -1.32 -15.26 6.13
N PRO A 469 -0.69 -15.85 5.08
CA PRO A 469 -1.21 -17.06 4.44
C PRO A 469 -1.02 -18.35 5.27
N VAL A 470 -0.26 -18.29 6.35
CA VAL A 470 -0.07 -19.45 7.23
C VAL A 470 -1.02 -19.45 8.42
N VAL A 471 -1.81 -18.39 8.61
CA VAL A 471 -2.83 -18.32 9.68
C VAL A 471 -4.00 -19.25 9.35
N THR A 472 -4.38 -20.03 10.31
CA THR A 472 -5.51 -20.96 10.22
C THR A 472 -6.80 -20.36 10.80
N LEU A 473 -7.95 -20.93 10.46
CA LEU A 473 -9.23 -20.55 11.09
C LEU A 473 -9.20 -20.74 12.61
N ASP A 474 -8.47 -21.74 13.10
CA ASP A 474 -8.38 -21.99 14.55
C ASP A 474 -7.52 -20.94 15.25
N ASP A 475 -6.47 -20.43 14.61
CA ASP A 475 -5.72 -19.26 15.11
C ASP A 475 -6.63 -18.03 15.25
N VAL A 476 -7.49 -17.79 14.25
CA VAL A 476 -8.44 -16.67 14.30
C VAL A 476 -9.51 -16.88 15.37
N LYS A 477 -9.99 -18.12 15.59
CA LYS A 477 -10.90 -18.41 16.71
C LYS A 477 -10.25 -18.14 18.07
N VAL A 478 -8.97 -18.49 18.24
CA VAL A 478 -8.20 -18.14 19.46
C VAL A 478 -8.15 -16.63 19.66
N LEU A 479 -7.91 -15.88 18.60
CA LEU A 479 -7.92 -14.41 18.63
C LEU A 479 -9.29 -13.85 18.99
N LEU A 480 -10.38 -14.33 18.38
CA LEU A 480 -11.73 -13.87 18.66
C LEU A 480 -12.14 -14.18 20.12
N ASN A 481 -11.79 -15.35 20.65
CA ASN A 481 -11.96 -15.67 22.07
C ASN A 481 -11.16 -14.71 22.98
N LEU A 482 -9.99 -14.26 22.54
CA LEU A 482 -9.21 -13.28 23.28
C LEU A 482 -9.90 -11.91 23.29
N VAL A 483 -10.48 -11.49 22.16
CA VAL A 483 -11.29 -10.27 22.04
C VAL A 483 -12.48 -10.33 23.03
N GLU A 484 -13.24 -11.44 23.06
CA GLU A 484 -14.39 -11.59 23.93
C GLU A 484 -14.02 -11.57 25.42
N ARG A 485 -12.94 -12.26 25.81
CA ARG A 485 -12.44 -12.21 27.19
C ARG A 485 -12.01 -10.80 27.59
N THR A 486 -11.29 -10.09 26.73
CA THR A 486 -10.86 -8.72 26.98
C THR A 486 -12.06 -7.78 27.14
N ALA A 487 -13.11 -7.96 26.31
CA ALA A 487 -14.35 -7.20 26.46
C ALA A 487 -15.04 -7.45 27.83
N GLN A 488 -15.09 -8.71 28.28
CA GLN A 488 -15.65 -9.05 29.60
C GLN A 488 -14.82 -8.50 30.75
N GLU A 489 -13.49 -8.58 30.67
CA GLU A 489 -12.56 -8.00 31.66
C GLU A 489 -12.77 -6.47 31.81
N LEU A 490 -12.95 -5.77 30.68
CA LEU A 490 -13.20 -4.33 30.66
C LEU A 490 -14.57 -3.92 31.20
N LEU A 491 -15.59 -4.79 31.07
CA LEU A 491 -16.93 -4.53 31.61
C LEU A 491 -17.03 -4.85 33.12
N ALA A 492 -16.11 -5.64 33.67
CA ALA A 492 -16.04 -5.95 35.08
C ALA A 492 -15.30 -4.89 35.92
N GLN A 493 -14.59 -3.98 35.28
CA GLN A 493 -13.91 -2.82 35.87
C GLN A 493 -14.84 -1.61 36.04
#